data_d4a30e84c3c11687a969d6ece703df43
#
_entry.id   d4a30e84c3c11687a969d6ece703df43
#
_cell.length_a   1.000
_cell.length_b   1.000
_cell.length_c   1.000
_cell.angle_alpha   90.00
_cell.angle_beta   90.00
_cell.angle_gamma   90.00
#
_symmetry.space_group_name_H-M   'P 1'
#
loop_
_entity.id
_entity.type
_entity.pdbx_description
1 polymer ?
#
loop_
_entity_poly.entity_id
_entity_poly.type
_entity_poly.pdbx_seq_one_letter_code
_entity_poly.pdbx_strand_id
1 'polypeptide(L)'
;MSQSYINVIGAGLAGSEAAYQIAKRGIPVKLYEMRGVKSTPQHKTDNFAELVCSNSFRGDSLTNAVGLLKEEMRRLDSIIMRNGEAHRVPAGGAMAVDREGYSEAVTEEIHKHPLIEVIRDEITDIPGDAITVIATGPLTSDSLAAKIHELNGGDGFYFYDAAAPIVDKNTIDINKVYLKSRYDKGEAAYLNCPMTKEEFMAFHEALTTAEEAPLNSFEKEKYFEGCMPIEVMAKRGIKTMLYGPMKPVGLEYPEDYKGPRDGEFTTPYAVVQLRQDNAAGSLYNIVGFQTHLKWGEQKRVFQMIPGLENAEFVRYGVMHRNSYMDSPNLLNQTFATRKNPNLFFAGQMTGVEGYVESAASGLVAGINAVRRFNGESEVVFPQTTAIGALPHYITHTDSKHFQPMNVNFGIIKELEGPRIRDKKERYEAIATRALKDLEKFLNY
;
A
#
# COMPACT_ATOMS: atom_id res chain seq x y z
N MET A 1 25.73 27.19 13.45
CA MET A 1 26.49 26.21 12.65
C MET A 1 25.60 25.74 11.53
N SER A 2 26.05 25.71 10.28
CA SER A 2 25.25 25.15 9.18
C SER A 2 25.03 23.67 9.44
N GLN A 3 23.81 23.20 9.29
CA GLN A 3 23.47 21.78 9.39
C GLN A 3 24.29 20.98 8.36
N SER A 4 24.89 19.87 8.77
CA SER A 4 25.77 19.05 7.91
C SER A 4 25.09 17.77 7.39
N TYR A 5 23.85 17.50 7.78
CA TYR A 5 23.06 16.31 7.41
C TYR A 5 21.55 16.61 7.46
N ILE A 6 20.76 15.75 6.85
CA ILE A 6 19.28 15.78 6.96
C ILE A 6 18.84 14.59 7.82
N ASN A 7 17.88 14.82 8.72
CA ASN A 7 17.24 13.75 9.49
C ASN A 7 16.12 13.10 8.71
N VAL A 8 16.07 11.76 8.74
CA VAL A 8 14.91 10.98 8.29
C VAL A 8 14.47 10.10 9.45
N ILE A 9 13.21 10.17 9.87
CA ILE A 9 12.66 9.43 11.01
C ILE A 9 11.68 8.39 10.47
N GLY A 10 11.98 7.10 10.69
CA GLY A 10 11.28 5.94 10.19
C GLY A 10 11.90 5.40 8.90
N ALA A 11 12.23 4.09 8.89
CA ALA A 11 12.79 3.39 7.74
C ALA A 11 11.77 2.46 7.06
N GLY A 12 10.50 2.88 6.99
CA GLY A 12 9.47 2.27 6.15
C GLY A 12 9.70 2.61 4.67
N LEU A 13 8.70 2.32 3.81
CA LEU A 13 8.77 2.61 2.37
C LEU A 13 9.12 4.07 2.08
N ALA A 14 8.43 5.01 2.72
CA ALA A 14 8.63 6.44 2.50
C ALA A 14 9.97 6.93 3.04
N GLY A 15 10.38 6.48 4.23
CA GLY A 15 11.63 6.93 4.83
C GLY A 15 12.86 6.35 4.14
N SER A 16 12.85 5.07 3.74
CA SER A 16 13.92 4.46 2.95
C SER A 16 14.07 5.16 1.60
N GLU A 17 12.96 5.45 0.93
CA GLU A 17 12.97 6.22 -0.32
C GLU A 17 13.53 7.63 -0.11
N ALA A 18 13.06 8.36 0.90
CA ALA A 18 13.54 9.72 1.20
C ALA A 18 15.03 9.73 1.52
N ALA A 19 15.50 8.83 2.40
CA ALA A 19 16.92 8.71 2.76
C ALA A 19 17.79 8.44 1.53
N TYR A 20 17.38 7.52 0.67
CA TYR A 20 18.09 7.23 -0.58
C TYR A 20 18.11 8.45 -1.51
N GLN A 21 16.98 9.12 -1.72
CA GLN A 21 16.88 10.29 -2.60
C GLN A 21 17.77 11.46 -2.10
N ILE A 22 17.90 11.62 -0.78
CA ILE A 22 18.79 12.62 -0.17
C ILE A 22 20.25 12.23 -0.38
N ALA A 23 20.61 11.00 -0.02
CA ALA A 23 21.99 10.54 -0.03
C ALA A 23 22.58 10.46 -1.46
N LYS A 24 21.79 10.00 -2.44
CA LYS A 24 22.23 9.97 -3.86
C LYS A 24 22.51 11.35 -4.43
N ARG A 25 22.00 12.43 -3.81
CA ARG A 25 22.29 13.83 -4.16
C ARG A 25 23.46 14.42 -3.38
N GLY A 26 24.21 13.58 -2.69
CA GLY A 26 25.44 13.95 -2.01
C GLY A 26 25.26 14.55 -0.62
N ILE A 27 24.07 14.52 -0.03
CA ILE A 27 23.81 15.05 1.31
C ILE A 27 23.83 13.91 2.34
N PRO A 28 24.60 14.02 3.43
CA PRO A 28 24.58 13.04 4.51
C PRO A 28 23.19 12.94 5.16
N VAL A 29 22.80 11.73 5.53
CA VAL A 29 21.53 11.40 6.16
C VAL A 29 21.75 10.70 7.49
N LYS A 30 21.00 11.11 8.51
CA LYS A 30 20.76 10.32 9.72
C LYS A 30 19.38 9.70 9.64
N LEU A 31 19.34 8.38 9.42
CA LEU A 31 18.11 7.59 9.33
C LEU A 31 17.85 6.91 10.67
N TYR A 32 16.78 7.35 11.33
CA TYR A 32 16.35 6.79 12.62
C TYR A 32 15.27 5.74 12.41
N GLU A 33 15.43 4.59 13.01
CA GLU A 33 14.45 3.53 12.99
C GLU A 33 14.33 2.87 14.37
N MET A 34 13.10 2.82 14.91
CA MET A 34 12.89 2.31 16.27
C MET A 34 12.92 0.78 16.37
N ARG A 35 12.66 0.05 15.28
CA ARG A 35 12.70 -1.43 15.29
C ARG A 35 14.13 -1.90 15.58
N GLY A 36 14.24 -2.94 16.39
CA GLY A 36 15.50 -3.35 17.02
C GLY A 36 15.65 -2.84 18.45
N VAL A 37 15.00 -1.71 18.80
CA VAL A 37 14.89 -1.17 20.17
C VAL A 37 13.45 -1.32 20.67
N LYS A 38 12.47 -0.95 19.83
CA LYS A 38 11.03 -1.03 20.11
C LYS A 38 10.29 -1.59 18.91
N SER A 39 9.67 -2.75 19.07
CA SER A 39 8.89 -3.40 18.00
C SER A 39 7.48 -2.83 17.91
N THR A 40 6.84 -3.05 16.78
CA THR A 40 5.40 -2.79 16.56
C THR A 40 4.64 -4.11 16.39
N PRO A 41 3.33 -4.16 16.67
CA PRO A 41 2.56 -5.39 16.57
C PRO A 41 2.52 -6.00 15.15
N GLN A 42 2.68 -5.19 14.09
CA GLN A 42 2.52 -5.60 12.70
C GLN A 42 3.82 -6.03 12.03
N HIS A 43 4.95 -5.43 12.41
CA HIS A 43 6.25 -5.80 11.87
C HIS A 43 6.73 -7.14 12.43
N LYS A 44 7.37 -7.95 11.60
CA LYS A 44 7.91 -9.27 11.95
C LYS A 44 9.43 -9.28 12.00
N THR A 45 10.05 -8.32 11.34
CA THR A 45 11.51 -8.19 11.21
C THR A 45 11.95 -6.77 11.56
N ASP A 46 13.27 -6.59 11.68
CA ASP A 46 13.87 -5.27 11.80
C ASP A 46 14.28 -4.69 10.43
N ASN A 47 13.90 -5.35 9.33
CA ASN A 47 14.20 -4.92 7.97
C ASN A 47 13.45 -3.65 7.58
N PHE A 48 14.08 -2.82 6.75
CA PHE A 48 13.47 -1.60 6.23
C PHE A 48 12.43 -1.92 5.15
N ALA A 49 11.52 -0.98 4.90
CA ALA A 49 10.46 -1.10 3.92
C ALA A 49 9.64 -2.40 4.00
N GLU A 50 9.52 -3.01 5.18
CA GLU A 50 8.74 -4.24 5.40
C GLU A 50 7.28 -4.02 5.00
N LEU A 51 6.73 -4.96 4.21
CA LEU A 51 5.36 -4.92 3.72
C LEU A 51 4.42 -5.60 4.73
N VAL A 52 3.75 -4.83 5.56
CA VAL A 52 2.97 -5.34 6.71
C VAL A 52 1.59 -5.90 6.36
N CYS A 53 0.96 -5.44 5.29
CA CYS A 53 -0.41 -5.84 4.89
C CYS A 53 -0.38 -6.89 3.77
N SER A 54 0.10 -6.52 2.60
CA SER A 54 0.11 -7.32 1.37
C SER A 54 1.51 -7.28 0.76
N ASN A 55 1.84 -8.23 -0.11
CA ASN A 55 3.08 -8.18 -0.90
C ASN A 55 2.89 -7.53 -2.28
N SER A 56 1.76 -6.89 -2.53
CA SER A 56 1.40 -6.33 -3.83
C SER A 56 1.61 -4.83 -3.91
N PHE A 57 2.27 -4.41 -4.98
CA PHE A 57 2.31 -3.02 -5.45
C PHE A 57 1.21 -2.72 -6.48
N ARG A 58 0.15 -3.56 -6.51
CA ARG A 58 -1.04 -3.42 -7.37
C ARG A 58 -0.73 -3.47 -8.88
N GLY A 59 -1.67 -3.04 -9.71
CA GLY A 59 -1.58 -3.12 -11.17
C GLY A 59 -0.35 -2.43 -11.75
N ASP A 60 0.30 -3.06 -12.76
CA ASP A 60 1.57 -2.58 -13.34
C ASP A 60 1.43 -1.92 -14.72
N SER A 61 0.26 -2.05 -15.36
CA SER A 61 -0.01 -1.41 -16.64
C SER A 61 -0.10 0.12 -16.50
N LEU A 62 0.38 0.86 -17.52
CA LEU A 62 0.22 2.32 -17.61
C LEU A 62 -1.25 2.78 -17.70
N THR A 63 -2.17 1.87 -18.03
CA THR A 63 -3.61 2.13 -17.97
C THR A 63 -4.19 2.03 -16.57
N ASN A 64 -3.36 1.77 -15.56
CA ASN A 64 -3.65 1.92 -14.14
C ASN A 64 -2.85 3.11 -13.60
N ALA A 65 -3.47 3.98 -12.83
CA ALA A 65 -2.78 5.17 -12.31
C ALA A 65 -1.59 4.80 -11.39
N VAL A 66 -1.69 3.70 -10.63
CA VAL A 66 -0.56 3.20 -9.82
C VAL A 66 0.56 2.61 -10.70
N GLY A 67 0.24 2.06 -11.86
CA GLY A 67 1.25 1.64 -12.85
C GLY A 67 1.99 2.82 -13.44
N LEU A 68 1.27 3.91 -13.74
CA LEU A 68 1.86 5.18 -14.16
C LEU A 68 2.77 5.75 -13.05
N LEU A 69 2.31 5.80 -11.79
CA LEU A 69 3.10 6.29 -10.66
C LEU A 69 4.41 5.49 -10.50
N LYS A 70 4.34 4.16 -10.64
CA LYS A 70 5.54 3.32 -10.59
C LYS A 70 6.53 3.65 -11.71
N GLU A 71 6.04 3.86 -12.93
CA GLU A 71 6.90 4.25 -14.06
C GLU A 71 7.54 5.63 -13.85
N GLU A 72 6.80 6.59 -13.29
CA GLU A 72 7.35 7.89 -12.90
C GLU A 72 8.45 7.75 -11.84
N MET A 73 8.24 6.89 -10.84
CA MET A 73 9.24 6.61 -9.81
C MET A 73 10.48 5.88 -10.37
N ARG A 74 10.31 4.95 -11.35
CA ARG A 74 11.44 4.32 -12.05
C ARG A 74 12.33 5.35 -12.75
N ARG A 75 11.73 6.31 -13.44
CA ARG A 75 12.45 7.41 -14.10
C ARG A 75 13.17 8.35 -13.13
N LEU A 76 12.72 8.40 -11.88
CA LEU A 76 13.34 9.14 -10.79
C LEU A 76 14.37 8.30 -10.00
N ASP A 77 14.65 7.08 -10.45
CA ASP A 77 15.57 6.13 -9.83
C ASP A 77 15.19 5.83 -8.36
N SER A 78 13.96 5.34 -8.16
CA SER A 78 13.46 4.92 -6.86
C SER A 78 14.11 3.63 -6.39
N ILE A 79 14.65 3.63 -5.17
CA ILE A 79 15.19 2.43 -4.50
C ILE A 79 14.08 1.38 -4.29
N ILE A 80 12.87 1.83 -3.94
CA ILE A 80 11.72 0.99 -3.71
C ILE A 80 11.31 0.26 -5.00
N MET A 81 11.25 0.97 -6.13
CA MET A 81 10.90 0.35 -7.42
C MET A 81 12.00 -0.58 -7.91
N ARG A 82 13.26 -0.21 -7.81
CA ARG A 82 14.38 -1.04 -8.25
C ARG A 82 14.45 -2.38 -7.51
N ASN A 83 14.35 -2.34 -6.18
CA ASN A 83 14.33 -3.57 -5.38
C ASN A 83 13.03 -4.37 -5.59
N GLY A 84 11.90 -3.69 -5.79
CA GLY A 84 10.64 -4.34 -6.15
C GLY A 84 10.74 -5.12 -7.46
N GLU A 85 11.37 -4.55 -8.50
CA GLU A 85 11.61 -5.25 -9.77
C GLU A 85 12.50 -6.48 -9.62
N ALA A 86 13.56 -6.38 -8.81
CA ALA A 86 14.50 -7.48 -8.61
C ALA A 86 13.90 -8.66 -7.82
N HIS A 87 12.82 -8.44 -7.08
CA HIS A 87 12.19 -9.44 -6.21
C HIS A 87 10.74 -9.75 -6.60
N ARG A 88 10.41 -9.63 -7.89
CA ARG A 88 9.05 -9.96 -8.38
C ARG A 88 8.71 -11.42 -8.15
N VAL A 89 7.45 -11.65 -7.79
CA VAL A 89 6.81 -12.97 -7.82
C VAL A 89 5.62 -12.95 -8.77
N PRO A 90 5.19 -14.10 -9.30
CA PRO A 90 4.07 -14.17 -10.23
C PRO A 90 2.79 -13.57 -9.65
N ALA A 91 2.18 -12.64 -10.38
CA ALA A 91 0.95 -11.93 -9.96
C ALA A 91 0.09 -11.45 -11.15
N GLY A 92 0.20 -12.08 -12.33
CA GLY A 92 -0.55 -11.70 -13.52
C GLY A 92 -0.28 -10.25 -13.94
N GLY A 93 -1.33 -9.42 -14.04
CA GLY A 93 -1.21 -7.99 -14.39
C GLY A 93 -0.82 -7.06 -13.23
N ALA A 94 -0.51 -7.60 -12.05
CA ALA A 94 -0.04 -6.85 -10.89
C ALA A 94 1.47 -7.02 -10.70
N MET A 95 2.08 -6.09 -9.97
CA MET A 95 3.41 -6.23 -9.43
C MET A 95 3.29 -6.72 -7.98
N ALA A 96 3.77 -7.92 -7.70
CA ALA A 96 3.93 -8.45 -6.35
C ALA A 96 5.38 -8.86 -6.15
N VAL A 97 5.83 -8.88 -4.89
CA VAL A 97 7.22 -9.14 -4.54
C VAL A 97 7.33 -10.25 -3.51
N ASP A 98 8.47 -10.93 -3.49
CA ASP A 98 8.89 -11.72 -2.35
C ASP A 98 9.12 -10.78 -1.17
N ARG A 99 8.29 -10.91 -0.15
CA ARG A 99 8.21 -9.97 0.97
C ARG A 99 9.52 -9.86 1.75
N GLU A 100 10.15 -10.97 2.04
CA GLU A 100 11.40 -11.01 2.82
C GLU A 100 12.58 -10.56 1.99
N GLY A 101 12.82 -11.19 0.84
CA GLY A 101 13.94 -10.83 -0.03
C GLY A 101 13.91 -9.37 -0.47
N TYR A 102 12.73 -8.82 -0.71
CA TYR A 102 12.58 -7.39 -1.03
C TYR A 102 13.01 -6.48 0.13
N SER A 103 12.53 -6.75 1.36
CA SER A 103 12.84 -5.89 2.52
C SER A 103 14.31 -6.04 2.95
N GLU A 104 14.89 -7.23 2.83
CA GLU A 104 16.32 -7.48 3.05
C GLU A 104 17.17 -6.68 2.06
N ALA A 105 16.83 -6.70 0.77
CA ALA A 105 17.58 -5.98 -0.26
C ALA A 105 17.54 -4.46 -0.06
N VAL A 106 16.38 -3.88 0.28
CA VAL A 106 16.28 -2.45 0.62
C VAL A 106 17.14 -2.12 1.86
N THR A 107 17.08 -2.97 2.88
CA THR A 107 17.85 -2.80 4.12
C THR A 107 19.36 -2.82 3.84
N GLU A 108 19.80 -3.79 3.06
CA GLU A 108 21.20 -3.94 2.68
C GLU A 108 21.71 -2.76 1.86
N GLU A 109 20.93 -2.29 0.89
CA GLU A 109 21.29 -1.17 0.04
C GLU A 109 21.42 0.14 0.84
N ILE A 110 20.50 0.39 1.77
CA ILE A 110 20.54 1.55 2.67
C ILE A 110 21.78 1.48 3.58
N HIS A 111 22.09 0.33 4.20
CA HIS A 111 23.25 0.18 5.07
C HIS A 111 24.59 0.30 4.32
N LYS A 112 24.65 -0.09 3.06
CA LYS A 112 25.85 0.04 2.22
C LYS A 112 26.09 1.46 1.72
N HIS A 113 25.09 2.34 1.79
CA HIS A 113 25.23 3.68 1.25
C HIS A 113 26.13 4.56 2.14
N PRO A 114 27.27 5.08 1.64
CA PRO A 114 28.28 5.73 2.48
C PRO A 114 27.82 7.04 3.15
N LEU A 115 26.73 7.65 2.66
CA LEU A 115 26.17 8.88 3.21
C LEU A 115 24.94 8.65 4.10
N ILE A 116 24.56 7.40 4.38
CA ILE A 116 23.43 7.09 5.27
C ILE A 116 23.95 6.47 6.56
N GLU A 117 23.85 7.22 7.65
CA GLU A 117 24.07 6.72 9.01
C GLU A 117 22.74 6.19 9.56
N VAL A 118 22.67 4.88 9.77
CA VAL A 118 21.49 4.25 10.38
C VAL A 118 21.61 4.27 11.90
N ILE A 119 20.62 4.83 12.57
CA ILE A 119 20.54 4.93 14.02
C ILE A 119 19.31 4.16 14.50
N ARG A 120 19.52 3.09 15.26
CA ARG A 120 18.44 2.33 15.88
C ARG A 120 18.06 2.98 17.20
N ASP A 121 17.05 3.85 17.15
CA ASP A 121 16.53 4.57 18.31
C ASP A 121 15.09 5.02 18.08
N GLU A 122 14.34 5.17 19.19
CA GLU A 122 13.00 5.77 19.17
C GLU A 122 13.12 7.29 19.30
N ILE A 123 12.71 8.01 18.27
CA ILE A 123 12.58 9.46 18.34
C ILE A 123 11.23 9.80 18.95
N THR A 124 11.24 10.47 20.09
CA THR A 124 10.04 10.80 20.89
C THR A 124 9.60 12.25 20.77
N ASP A 125 10.40 13.11 20.12
CA ASP A 125 10.09 14.52 19.91
C ASP A 125 10.49 14.95 18.50
N ILE A 126 9.90 16.03 18.01
CA ILE A 126 10.18 16.57 16.67
C ILE A 126 11.45 17.43 16.76
N PRO A 127 12.53 17.12 16.00
CA PRO A 127 13.72 17.95 15.97
C PRO A 127 13.38 19.37 15.53
N GLY A 128 13.84 20.37 16.28
CA GLY A 128 13.44 21.78 16.12
C GLY A 128 13.82 22.38 14.76
N ASP A 129 15.02 23.03 14.68
CA ASP A 129 15.40 23.80 13.48
C ASP A 129 16.08 22.99 12.38
N ALA A 130 16.39 21.71 12.64
CA ALA A 130 17.05 20.84 11.68
C ALA A 130 16.09 20.39 10.56
N ILE A 131 16.58 20.37 9.31
CA ILE A 131 15.78 19.80 8.20
C ILE A 131 15.53 18.33 8.50
N THR A 132 14.25 17.98 8.58
CA THR A 132 13.81 16.66 9.04
C THR A 132 12.65 16.16 8.17
N VAL A 133 12.71 14.90 7.74
CA VAL A 133 11.61 14.18 7.10
C VAL A 133 11.05 13.15 8.09
N ILE A 134 9.80 13.31 8.52
CA ILE A 134 9.10 12.33 9.36
C ILE A 134 8.31 11.38 8.43
N ALA A 135 8.70 10.11 8.45
CA ALA A 135 8.16 9.05 7.59
C ALA A 135 7.85 7.77 8.39
N THR A 136 7.38 7.93 9.62
CA THR A 136 7.13 6.85 10.58
C THR A 136 5.87 6.02 10.27
N GLY A 137 5.08 6.48 9.30
CA GLY A 137 3.91 5.74 8.83
C GLY A 137 2.77 5.64 9.86
N PRO A 138 1.83 4.70 9.66
CA PRO A 138 0.64 4.58 10.50
C PRO A 138 0.95 3.99 11.89
N LEU A 139 2.12 3.39 12.08
CA LEU A 139 2.56 2.74 13.32
C LEU A 139 3.58 3.59 14.09
N THR A 140 3.47 4.91 13.96
CA THR A 140 4.25 5.89 14.74
C THR A 140 4.11 5.61 16.24
N SER A 141 5.22 5.69 16.98
CA SER A 141 5.20 5.50 18.44
C SER A 141 4.29 6.51 19.13
N ASP A 142 3.68 6.11 20.26
CA ASP A 142 2.72 6.95 20.96
C ASP A 142 3.32 8.32 21.36
N SER A 143 4.59 8.34 21.75
CA SER A 143 5.29 9.57 22.14
C SER A 143 5.40 10.55 20.98
N LEU A 144 5.89 10.10 19.81
CA LEU A 144 6.01 10.95 18.63
C LEU A 144 4.63 11.28 18.03
N ALA A 145 3.68 10.33 18.07
CA ALA A 145 2.31 10.57 17.63
C ALA A 145 1.63 11.69 18.43
N ALA A 146 1.84 11.75 19.75
CA ALA A 146 1.36 12.83 20.58
C ALA A 146 1.92 14.20 20.15
N LYS A 147 3.21 14.28 19.81
CA LYS A 147 3.84 15.50 19.30
C LYS A 147 3.32 15.93 17.93
N ILE A 148 3.10 14.97 17.03
CA ILE A 148 2.48 15.24 15.73
C ILE A 148 1.02 15.70 15.91
N HIS A 149 0.31 15.14 16.88
CA HIS A 149 -1.06 15.55 17.21
C HIS A 149 -1.12 17.00 17.74
N GLU A 150 -0.15 17.41 18.58
CA GLU A 150 -0.02 18.81 19.02
C GLU A 150 0.17 19.76 17.82
N LEU A 151 0.98 19.39 16.81
CA LEU A 151 1.15 20.16 15.57
C LEU A 151 -0.17 20.28 14.76
N ASN A 152 -1.01 19.25 14.80
CA ASN A 152 -2.30 19.20 14.12
C ASN A 152 -3.39 20.07 14.81
N GLY A 153 -3.09 20.73 15.91
CA GLY A 153 -4.08 21.51 16.69
C GLY A 153 -5.03 20.65 17.51
N GLY A 154 -4.71 19.40 17.76
CA GLY A 154 -5.46 18.48 18.62
C GLY A 154 -6.54 17.64 17.92
N ASP A 155 -6.87 17.90 16.65
CA ASP A 155 -7.82 17.12 15.87
C ASP A 155 -7.11 16.14 14.95
N GLY A 156 -6.84 14.93 15.45
CA GLY A 156 -6.28 13.83 14.62
C GLY A 156 -7.38 13.07 13.89
N PHE A 157 -7.21 12.84 12.60
CA PHE A 157 -8.03 11.91 11.84
C PHE A 157 -7.43 10.50 11.92
N TYR A 158 -8.27 9.49 11.88
CA TYR A 158 -7.86 8.09 11.84
C TYR A 158 -8.85 7.25 11.02
N PHE A 159 -8.35 6.13 10.52
CA PHE A 159 -9.17 5.06 9.96
C PHE A 159 -8.58 3.70 10.38
N TYR A 160 -9.37 2.65 10.22
CA TYR A 160 -8.92 1.29 10.46
C TYR A 160 -8.54 0.62 9.14
N ASP A 161 -7.44 -0.11 9.18
CA ASP A 161 -6.94 -0.97 8.12
C ASP A 161 -6.78 -2.39 8.65
N ALA A 162 -6.94 -3.38 7.78
CA ALA A 162 -6.84 -4.77 8.14
C ALA A 162 -5.92 -5.54 7.17
N ALA A 163 -5.15 -6.48 7.71
CA ALA A 163 -4.33 -7.38 6.92
C ALA A 163 -5.10 -8.67 6.59
N ALA A 164 -4.84 -9.22 5.40
CA ALA A 164 -5.38 -10.50 4.99
C ALA A 164 -4.52 -11.68 5.50
N PRO A 165 -5.12 -12.87 5.73
CA PRO A 165 -4.41 -14.05 6.15
C PRO A 165 -3.49 -14.63 5.05
N ILE A 166 -2.45 -15.34 5.51
CA ILE A 166 -1.52 -16.10 4.65
C ILE A 166 -1.60 -17.57 5.03
N VAL A 167 -1.70 -18.46 4.03
CA VAL A 167 -1.80 -19.91 4.19
C VAL A 167 -0.61 -20.63 3.57
N ASP A 168 -0.25 -21.80 4.13
CA ASP A 168 0.74 -22.69 3.57
C ASP A 168 0.15 -23.42 2.34
N LYS A 169 0.84 -23.34 1.20
CA LYS A 169 0.45 -24.00 -0.05
C LYS A 169 0.24 -25.51 0.08
N ASN A 170 1.09 -26.17 0.86
CA ASN A 170 1.04 -27.64 0.99
C ASN A 170 -0.25 -28.13 1.69
N THR A 171 -0.98 -27.23 2.31
CA THR A 171 -2.25 -27.52 3.00
C THR A 171 -3.48 -27.15 2.17
N ILE A 172 -3.27 -26.62 0.95
CA ILE A 172 -4.33 -26.31 0.00
C ILE A 172 -4.66 -27.59 -0.80
N ASP A 173 -5.94 -27.97 -0.87
CA ASP A 173 -6.40 -29.05 -1.73
C ASP A 173 -6.45 -28.60 -3.18
N ILE A 174 -5.38 -28.88 -3.92
CA ILE A 174 -5.23 -28.46 -5.30
C ILE A 174 -6.21 -29.12 -6.28
N ASN A 175 -6.91 -30.20 -5.89
CA ASN A 175 -7.95 -30.83 -6.71
C ASN A 175 -9.24 -29.99 -6.75
N LYS A 176 -9.42 -29.06 -5.79
CA LYS A 176 -10.58 -28.18 -5.67
C LYS A 176 -10.33 -26.76 -6.19
N VAL A 177 -9.11 -26.45 -6.60
CA VAL A 177 -8.72 -25.12 -7.07
C VAL A 177 -8.12 -25.20 -8.48
N TYR A 178 -8.01 -24.07 -9.17
CA TYR A 178 -7.39 -24.01 -10.49
C TYR A 178 -6.55 -22.73 -10.65
N LEU A 179 -5.51 -22.83 -11.48
CA LEU A 179 -4.66 -21.69 -11.84
C LEU A 179 -5.29 -20.91 -12.99
N LYS A 180 -5.58 -19.63 -12.76
CA LYS A 180 -6.04 -18.72 -13.80
C LYS A 180 -5.84 -17.25 -13.36
N SER A 181 -5.48 -16.41 -14.32
CA SER A 181 -5.56 -14.95 -14.15
C SER A 181 -6.86 -14.42 -14.75
N ARG A 182 -7.42 -13.40 -14.12
CA ARG A 182 -8.70 -12.82 -14.53
C ARG A 182 -8.66 -12.28 -15.97
N TYR A 183 -9.60 -12.71 -16.80
CA TYR A 183 -9.67 -12.43 -18.24
C TYR A 183 -8.43 -12.88 -19.01
N ASP A 184 -7.75 -13.91 -18.52
CA ASP A 184 -6.52 -14.46 -19.10
C ASP A 184 -5.42 -13.41 -19.35
N LYS A 185 -5.37 -12.38 -18.47
CA LYS A 185 -4.38 -11.30 -18.56
C LYS A 185 -3.08 -11.71 -17.88
N GLY A 186 -2.02 -11.81 -18.65
CA GLY A 186 -0.72 -12.26 -18.19
C GLY A 186 -0.69 -13.77 -17.95
N GLU A 187 0.28 -14.23 -17.18
CA GLU A 187 0.38 -15.65 -16.82
C GLU A 187 -0.69 -16.06 -15.78
N ALA A 188 -1.03 -17.33 -15.73
CA ALA A 188 -1.96 -17.88 -14.75
C ALA A 188 -1.30 -17.96 -13.36
N ALA A 189 -1.35 -16.84 -12.63
CA ALA A 189 -0.58 -16.67 -11.39
C ALA A 189 -1.42 -16.78 -10.09
N TYR A 190 -2.73 -16.95 -10.21
CA TYR A 190 -3.62 -17.06 -9.04
C TYR A 190 -4.20 -18.47 -8.92
N LEU A 191 -4.16 -19.04 -7.71
CA LEU A 191 -5.00 -20.18 -7.37
C LEU A 191 -6.40 -19.66 -7.09
N ASN A 192 -7.40 -20.19 -7.77
CA ASN A 192 -8.80 -19.78 -7.65
C ASN A 192 -9.57 -20.90 -6.94
N CYS A 193 -10.24 -20.54 -5.84
CA CYS A 193 -11.11 -21.42 -5.06
C CYS A 193 -12.56 -21.12 -5.48
N PRO A 194 -13.15 -21.91 -6.39
CA PRO A 194 -14.52 -21.68 -6.83
C PRO A 194 -15.51 -22.13 -5.76
N MET A 195 -16.63 -21.45 -5.66
CA MET A 195 -17.72 -21.78 -4.75
C MET A 195 -19.02 -21.94 -5.54
N THR A 196 -19.80 -22.95 -5.19
CA THR A 196 -21.21 -23.06 -5.58
C THR A 196 -22.04 -22.02 -4.83
N LYS A 197 -23.29 -21.87 -5.24
CA LYS A 197 -24.21 -20.94 -4.58
C LYS A 197 -24.45 -21.35 -3.12
N GLU A 198 -24.63 -22.63 -2.86
CA GLU A 198 -24.86 -23.18 -1.52
C GLU A 198 -23.66 -22.94 -0.60
N GLU A 199 -22.45 -23.24 -1.08
CA GLU A 199 -21.20 -23.00 -0.33
C GLU A 199 -21.01 -21.52 -0.04
N PHE A 200 -21.25 -20.64 -1.02
CA PHE A 200 -21.15 -19.20 -0.80
C PHE A 200 -22.17 -18.71 0.21
N MET A 201 -23.43 -19.16 0.16
CA MET A 201 -24.46 -18.73 1.12
C MET A 201 -24.13 -19.16 2.55
N ALA A 202 -23.66 -20.40 2.73
CA ALA A 202 -23.21 -20.89 4.04
C ALA A 202 -22.01 -20.11 4.55
N PHE A 203 -21.03 -19.82 3.66
CA PHE A 203 -19.87 -18.99 3.98
C PHE A 203 -20.26 -17.57 4.37
N HIS A 204 -21.17 -16.94 3.60
CA HIS A 204 -21.65 -15.58 3.87
C HIS A 204 -22.35 -15.50 5.24
N GLU A 205 -23.20 -16.46 5.57
CA GLU A 205 -23.86 -16.54 6.87
C GLU A 205 -22.83 -16.68 8.00
N ALA A 206 -21.88 -17.62 7.88
CA ALA A 206 -20.83 -17.82 8.84
C ALA A 206 -19.96 -16.58 9.05
N LEU A 207 -19.65 -15.85 7.96
CA LEU A 207 -18.85 -14.63 7.99
C LEU A 207 -19.58 -13.46 8.67
N THR A 208 -20.87 -13.29 8.39
CA THR A 208 -21.66 -12.19 8.98
C THR A 208 -22.00 -12.39 10.46
N THR A 209 -21.95 -13.64 10.95
CA THR A 209 -22.22 -14.00 12.35
C THR A 209 -20.98 -14.28 13.18
N ALA A 210 -19.80 -14.25 12.54
CA ALA A 210 -18.52 -14.53 13.20
C ALA A 210 -18.17 -13.47 14.25
N GLU A 211 -17.48 -13.89 15.29
CA GLU A 211 -17.02 -12.98 16.35
C GLU A 211 -15.83 -12.14 15.90
N GLU A 212 -15.96 -10.84 16.07
CA GLU A 212 -14.92 -9.86 15.80
C GLU A 212 -14.02 -9.66 17.00
N ALA A 213 -12.76 -9.30 16.78
CA ALA A 213 -11.86 -8.88 17.84
C ALA A 213 -12.36 -7.56 18.44
N PRO A 214 -12.24 -7.36 19.77
CA PRO A 214 -12.73 -6.13 20.40
C PRO A 214 -11.97 -4.91 19.90
N LEU A 215 -12.73 -3.87 19.52
CA LEU A 215 -12.20 -2.52 19.29
C LEU A 215 -12.23 -1.73 20.59
N ASN A 216 -11.35 -0.74 20.74
CA ASN A 216 -11.40 0.16 21.88
C ASN A 216 -12.73 0.93 21.89
N SER A 217 -13.42 0.92 23.03
CA SER A 217 -14.83 1.27 23.23
C SER A 217 -15.26 2.71 22.96
N PHE A 218 -14.35 3.59 22.53
CA PHE A 218 -14.63 5.04 22.35
C PHE A 218 -14.65 5.52 20.89
N GLU A 219 -14.53 4.63 19.91
CA GLU A 219 -14.29 5.02 18.51
C GLU A 219 -15.38 4.49 17.59
N LYS A 220 -15.96 5.39 16.77
CA LYS A 220 -16.80 4.98 15.64
C LYS A 220 -15.92 4.33 14.58
N GLU A 221 -16.30 3.14 14.13
CA GLU A 221 -15.59 2.41 13.07
C GLU A 221 -15.58 3.22 11.77
N LYS A 222 -14.39 3.67 11.37
CA LYS A 222 -14.16 4.26 10.06
C LYS A 222 -13.15 3.41 9.31
N TYR A 223 -13.60 2.74 8.25
CA TYR A 223 -12.75 1.93 7.39
C TYR A 223 -12.39 2.68 6.12
N PHE A 224 -11.17 2.51 5.65
CA PHE A 224 -10.80 2.91 4.30
C PHE A 224 -11.43 1.93 3.29
N GLU A 225 -12.11 2.43 2.26
CA GLU A 225 -12.86 1.60 1.31
C GLU A 225 -11.97 0.54 0.60
N GLY A 226 -10.69 0.87 0.35
CA GLY A 226 -9.74 -0.04 -0.30
C GLY A 226 -9.22 -1.18 0.58
N CYS A 227 -9.38 -1.09 1.91
CA CYS A 227 -8.92 -2.07 2.90
C CYS A 227 -10.04 -2.50 3.86
N MET A 228 -11.28 -2.41 3.40
CA MET A 228 -12.45 -2.78 4.20
C MET A 228 -12.42 -4.26 4.57
N PRO A 229 -12.63 -4.61 5.86
CA PRO A 229 -12.71 -6.00 6.29
C PRO A 229 -13.80 -6.79 5.55
N ILE A 230 -13.49 -8.06 5.25
CA ILE A 230 -14.38 -8.92 4.46
C ILE A 230 -15.74 -9.14 5.15
N GLU A 231 -15.77 -9.26 6.49
CA GLU A 231 -17.00 -9.36 7.28
C GLU A 231 -17.85 -8.09 7.22
N VAL A 232 -17.22 -6.91 7.15
CA VAL A 232 -17.92 -5.63 6.96
C VAL A 232 -18.51 -5.55 5.55
N MET A 233 -17.79 -6.00 4.53
CA MET A 233 -18.32 -6.11 3.16
C MET A 233 -19.49 -7.10 3.09
N ALA A 234 -19.39 -8.23 3.78
CA ALA A 234 -20.47 -9.23 3.85
C ALA A 234 -21.73 -8.66 4.50
N LYS A 235 -21.61 -7.92 5.60
CA LYS A 235 -22.73 -7.22 6.26
C LYS A 235 -23.39 -6.15 5.38
N ARG A 236 -22.67 -5.56 4.41
CA ARG A 236 -23.25 -4.66 3.39
C ARG A 236 -24.09 -5.41 2.36
N GLY A 237 -23.95 -6.74 2.28
CA GLY A 237 -24.76 -7.63 1.48
C GLY A 237 -24.00 -8.44 0.43
N ILE A 238 -24.65 -9.49 -0.03
CA ILE A 238 -24.11 -10.49 -0.98
C ILE A 238 -23.51 -9.84 -2.23
N LYS A 239 -24.18 -8.83 -2.80
CA LYS A 239 -23.72 -8.15 -4.01
C LYS A 239 -22.37 -7.46 -3.80
N THR A 240 -22.10 -6.92 -2.61
CA THR A 240 -20.82 -6.27 -2.30
C THR A 240 -19.66 -7.26 -2.46
N MET A 241 -19.85 -8.51 -2.03
CA MET A 241 -18.85 -9.56 -2.17
C MET A 241 -18.70 -10.05 -3.61
N LEU A 242 -19.83 -10.30 -4.30
CA LEU A 242 -19.85 -10.84 -5.67
C LEU A 242 -19.40 -9.82 -6.75
N TYR A 243 -19.46 -8.53 -6.48
CA TYR A 243 -18.91 -7.48 -7.33
C TYR A 243 -17.55 -6.97 -6.83
N GLY A 244 -17.12 -7.41 -5.65
CA GLY A 244 -15.88 -7.07 -4.98
C GLY A 244 -14.87 -8.24 -4.96
N PRO A 245 -14.41 -8.66 -3.76
CA PRO A 245 -13.31 -9.61 -3.61
C PRO A 245 -13.61 -11.02 -4.13
N MET A 246 -14.88 -11.43 -4.15
CA MET A 246 -15.29 -12.77 -4.59
C MET A 246 -15.93 -12.80 -5.98
N LYS A 247 -15.68 -11.78 -6.80
CA LYS A 247 -16.23 -11.66 -8.14
C LYS A 247 -15.82 -12.83 -9.03
N PRO A 248 -16.76 -13.60 -9.65
CA PRO A 248 -16.42 -14.75 -10.49
C PRO A 248 -16.10 -14.38 -11.95
N VAL A 249 -16.56 -13.22 -12.44
CA VAL A 249 -16.45 -12.83 -13.86
C VAL A 249 -15.00 -12.79 -14.33
N GLY A 250 -14.70 -13.45 -15.45
CA GLY A 250 -13.35 -13.59 -16.02
C GLY A 250 -12.53 -14.70 -15.36
N LEU A 251 -13.17 -15.57 -14.57
CA LEU A 251 -12.57 -16.72 -13.90
C LEU A 251 -13.41 -17.98 -14.16
N GLU A 252 -13.82 -18.18 -15.42
CA GLU A 252 -14.52 -19.37 -15.85
C GLU A 252 -13.70 -20.62 -15.55
N TYR A 253 -14.35 -21.75 -15.29
CA TYR A 253 -13.68 -23.02 -15.08
C TYR A 253 -12.82 -23.39 -16.30
N PRO A 254 -11.56 -23.78 -16.12
CA PRO A 254 -10.78 -24.40 -17.18
C PRO A 254 -11.43 -25.71 -17.68
N GLU A 255 -11.18 -26.09 -18.93
CA GLU A 255 -11.75 -27.33 -19.52
C GLU A 255 -11.34 -28.58 -18.75
N ASP A 256 -10.11 -28.61 -18.25
CA ASP A 256 -9.51 -29.70 -17.49
C ASP A 256 -9.84 -29.68 -15.99
N TYR A 257 -10.58 -28.69 -15.52
CA TYR A 257 -10.97 -28.62 -14.11
C TYR A 257 -11.92 -29.76 -13.73
N LYS A 258 -11.52 -30.56 -12.75
CA LYS A 258 -12.26 -31.75 -12.29
C LYS A 258 -12.89 -31.61 -10.91
N GLY A 259 -12.72 -30.45 -10.29
CA GLY A 259 -13.28 -30.18 -8.98
C GLY A 259 -14.78 -29.92 -9.01
N PRO A 260 -15.41 -29.64 -7.86
CA PRO A 260 -16.84 -29.35 -7.76
C PRO A 260 -17.26 -28.16 -8.64
N ARG A 261 -18.41 -28.32 -9.31
CA ARG A 261 -19.02 -27.26 -10.14
C ARG A 261 -20.46 -27.05 -9.70
N ASP A 262 -20.97 -25.84 -9.93
CA ASP A 262 -22.37 -25.48 -9.74
C ASP A 262 -23.17 -25.94 -10.98
N GLY A 263 -23.54 -27.20 -11.03
CA GLY A 263 -24.25 -27.79 -12.15
C GLY A 263 -23.47 -27.72 -13.47
N GLU A 264 -24.16 -27.32 -14.55
CA GLU A 264 -23.54 -27.19 -15.89
C GLU A 264 -22.96 -25.78 -16.16
N PHE A 265 -22.94 -24.90 -15.15
CA PHE A 265 -22.41 -23.55 -15.33
C PHE A 265 -20.91 -23.56 -15.65
N THR A 266 -20.51 -22.74 -16.59
CA THR A 266 -19.10 -22.55 -16.97
C THR A 266 -18.36 -21.59 -16.02
N THR A 267 -19.10 -20.79 -15.26
CA THR A 267 -18.60 -19.81 -14.32
C THR A 267 -19.04 -20.15 -12.90
N PRO A 268 -18.14 -20.16 -11.90
CA PRO A 268 -18.51 -20.33 -10.50
C PRO A 268 -19.49 -19.26 -10.02
N TYR A 269 -20.26 -19.54 -8.97
CA TYR A 269 -21.09 -18.51 -8.33
C TYR A 269 -20.25 -17.43 -7.66
N ALA A 270 -19.19 -17.82 -6.98
CA ALA A 270 -18.20 -16.94 -6.38
C ALA A 270 -16.78 -17.55 -6.49
N VAL A 271 -15.75 -16.74 -6.39
CA VAL A 271 -14.35 -17.21 -6.43
C VAL A 271 -13.52 -16.47 -5.40
N VAL A 272 -12.80 -17.20 -4.55
CA VAL A 272 -11.74 -16.66 -3.72
C VAL A 272 -10.41 -16.85 -4.45
N GLN A 273 -9.61 -15.78 -4.54
CA GLN A 273 -8.30 -15.83 -5.20
C GLN A 273 -7.18 -15.87 -4.17
N LEU A 274 -6.22 -16.76 -4.39
CA LEU A 274 -4.99 -16.86 -3.61
C LEU A 274 -3.82 -16.41 -4.48
N ARG A 275 -2.99 -15.52 -3.94
CA ARG A 275 -1.80 -15.00 -4.63
C ARG A 275 -0.54 -15.43 -3.90
N GLN A 276 0.47 -15.84 -4.67
CA GLN A 276 1.79 -16.17 -4.13
C GLN A 276 2.37 -15.01 -3.31
N ASP A 277 2.88 -15.30 -2.11
CA ASP A 277 3.37 -14.31 -1.15
C ASP A 277 4.91 -14.32 -1.01
N ASN A 278 5.60 -15.37 -1.48
CA ASN A 278 7.05 -15.48 -1.43
C ASN A 278 7.63 -16.10 -2.72
N ALA A 279 8.93 -15.91 -2.97
CA ALA A 279 9.61 -16.43 -4.17
C ALA A 279 9.58 -17.97 -4.26
N ALA A 280 9.66 -18.66 -3.13
CA ALA A 280 9.59 -20.14 -3.08
C ALA A 280 8.22 -20.70 -3.49
N GLY A 281 7.17 -19.85 -3.59
CA GLY A 281 5.82 -20.28 -3.92
C GLY A 281 5.20 -21.20 -2.86
N SER A 282 5.68 -21.13 -1.62
CA SER A 282 5.20 -21.94 -0.51
C SER A 282 4.09 -21.26 0.31
N LEU A 283 3.94 -19.95 0.20
CA LEU A 283 2.96 -19.15 0.94
C LEU A 283 2.00 -18.44 -0.02
N TYR A 284 0.71 -18.41 0.36
CA TYR A 284 -0.34 -17.76 -0.42
C TYR A 284 -1.18 -16.82 0.43
N ASN A 285 -1.36 -15.59 -0.06
CA ASN A 285 -2.23 -14.57 0.53
C ASN A 285 -3.67 -14.73 0.01
N ILE A 286 -4.66 -14.68 0.90
CA ILE A 286 -6.09 -14.69 0.52
C ILE A 286 -6.46 -13.27 0.08
N VAL A 287 -6.60 -13.07 -1.23
CA VAL A 287 -6.76 -11.73 -1.83
C VAL A 287 -8.08 -11.09 -1.47
N GLY A 288 -8.05 -9.89 -0.90
CA GLY A 288 -9.25 -9.14 -0.53
C GLY A 288 -9.93 -9.61 0.76
N PHE A 289 -9.26 -10.45 1.54
CA PHE A 289 -9.77 -10.99 2.82
C PHE A 289 -9.11 -10.33 4.03
N GLN A 290 -8.92 -9.02 3.97
CA GLN A 290 -8.60 -8.26 5.16
C GLN A 290 -9.69 -8.49 6.21
N THR A 291 -9.31 -8.68 7.47
CA THR A 291 -10.26 -9.06 8.51
C THR A 291 -9.80 -8.66 9.92
N HIS A 292 -10.74 -8.39 10.79
CA HIS A 292 -10.51 -8.27 12.24
C HIS A 292 -11.27 -9.31 13.07
N LEU A 293 -11.73 -10.39 12.42
CA LEU A 293 -12.28 -11.53 13.13
C LEU A 293 -11.29 -12.09 14.15
N LYS A 294 -11.77 -12.63 15.23
CA LYS A 294 -10.92 -13.41 16.17
C LYS A 294 -10.23 -14.55 15.42
N TRP A 295 -9.01 -14.90 15.79
CA TRP A 295 -8.21 -15.92 15.08
C TRP A 295 -8.93 -17.28 14.97
N GLY A 296 -9.65 -17.69 16.01
CA GLY A 296 -10.46 -18.92 15.97
C GLY A 296 -11.58 -18.85 14.92
N GLU A 297 -12.22 -17.69 14.78
CA GLU A 297 -13.23 -17.44 13.78
C GLU A 297 -12.66 -17.38 12.37
N GLN A 298 -11.50 -16.74 12.18
CA GLN A 298 -10.81 -16.74 10.90
C GLN A 298 -10.55 -18.17 10.43
N LYS A 299 -10.03 -19.03 11.31
CA LYS A 299 -9.81 -20.44 10.99
C LYS A 299 -11.12 -21.14 10.63
N ARG A 300 -12.14 -21.04 11.48
CA ARG A 300 -13.44 -21.67 11.28
C ARG A 300 -14.11 -21.26 9.97
N VAL A 301 -14.16 -19.96 9.69
CA VAL A 301 -14.88 -19.40 8.55
C VAL A 301 -14.09 -19.59 7.26
N PHE A 302 -12.79 -19.29 7.25
CA PHE A 302 -12.02 -19.39 6.01
C PHE A 302 -11.70 -20.83 5.60
N GLN A 303 -11.75 -21.80 6.53
CA GLN A 303 -11.70 -23.22 6.18
C GLN A 303 -13.00 -23.74 5.53
N MET A 304 -14.06 -22.92 5.43
CA MET A 304 -15.25 -23.25 4.64
C MET A 304 -15.03 -22.97 3.14
N ILE A 305 -13.96 -22.29 2.76
CA ILE A 305 -13.63 -22.03 1.34
C ILE A 305 -13.12 -23.31 0.70
N PRO A 306 -13.70 -23.76 -0.44
CA PRO A 306 -13.26 -24.96 -1.14
C PRO A 306 -11.76 -24.92 -1.45
N GLY A 307 -11.07 -25.99 -1.07
CA GLY A 307 -9.62 -26.09 -1.17
C GLY A 307 -8.85 -25.59 0.06
N LEU A 308 -9.52 -24.91 1.00
CA LEU A 308 -8.90 -24.41 2.25
C LEU A 308 -9.38 -25.16 3.50
N GLU A 309 -10.11 -26.27 3.40
CA GLU A 309 -10.71 -26.99 4.52
C GLU A 309 -9.67 -27.44 5.55
N ASN A 310 -8.44 -27.73 5.10
CA ASN A 310 -7.33 -28.13 5.96
C ASN A 310 -6.20 -27.09 5.98
N ALA A 311 -6.48 -25.86 5.51
CA ALA A 311 -5.44 -24.84 5.39
C ALA A 311 -4.83 -24.47 6.75
N GLU A 312 -3.51 -24.44 6.79
CA GLU A 312 -2.73 -23.94 7.92
C GLU A 312 -2.44 -22.44 7.68
N PHE A 313 -2.87 -21.61 8.65
CA PHE A 313 -2.66 -20.17 8.61
C PHE A 313 -1.29 -19.86 9.21
N VAL A 314 -0.34 -19.50 8.36
CA VAL A 314 0.99 -19.03 8.77
C VAL A 314 0.89 -17.64 9.39
N ARG A 315 -0.06 -16.84 8.89
CA ARG A 315 -0.39 -15.53 9.42
C ARG A 315 -1.90 -15.33 9.44
N TYR A 316 -2.43 -14.90 10.57
CA TYR A 316 -3.82 -14.45 10.68
C TYR A 316 -3.96 -12.99 10.25
N GLY A 317 -5.14 -12.64 9.78
CA GLY A 317 -5.52 -11.26 9.57
C GLY A 317 -5.55 -10.51 10.90
N VAL A 318 -5.13 -9.26 10.88
CA VAL A 318 -5.17 -8.35 12.02
C VAL A 318 -5.63 -6.98 11.56
N MET A 319 -6.40 -6.30 12.42
CA MET A 319 -6.76 -4.92 12.18
C MET A 319 -5.89 -4.00 13.03
N HIS A 320 -5.55 -2.86 12.47
CA HIS A 320 -4.81 -1.81 13.16
C HIS A 320 -5.37 -0.44 12.81
N ARG A 321 -5.19 0.49 13.73
CA ARG A 321 -5.56 1.88 13.56
C ARG A 321 -4.47 2.61 12.82
N ASN A 322 -4.83 3.27 11.72
CA ASN A 322 -3.96 4.17 10.99
C ASN A 322 -4.33 5.62 11.32
N SER A 323 -3.35 6.41 11.70
CA SER A 323 -3.53 7.84 11.90
C SER A 323 -3.04 8.60 10.68
N TYR A 324 -3.76 9.65 10.30
CA TYR A 324 -3.33 10.60 9.27
C TYR A 324 -3.57 12.03 9.74
N MET A 325 -2.83 12.95 9.14
CA MET A 325 -2.86 14.37 9.52
C MET A 325 -3.82 15.17 8.64
N ASP A 326 -4.22 16.34 9.08
CA ASP A 326 -4.97 17.30 8.28
C ASP A 326 -4.05 17.99 7.26
N SER A 327 -3.62 17.24 6.26
CA SER A 327 -2.67 17.68 5.25
C SER A 327 -3.12 18.94 4.48
N PRO A 328 -4.41 19.13 4.15
CA PRO A 328 -4.86 20.39 3.52
C PRO A 328 -4.48 21.65 4.30
N ASN A 329 -4.53 21.59 5.63
CA ASN A 329 -4.19 22.71 6.49
C ASN A 329 -2.71 22.78 6.88
N LEU A 330 -2.00 21.65 6.85
CA LEU A 330 -0.66 21.53 7.42
C LEU A 330 0.46 21.52 6.39
N LEU A 331 0.25 20.91 5.22
CA LEU A 331 1.30 20.65 4.24
C LEU A 331 1.18 21.51 2.98
N ASN A 332 2.34 21.72 2.36
CA ASN A 332 2.49 22.15 0.97
C ASN A 332 2.60 20.93 0.04
N GLN A 333 2.47 21.14 -1.25
CA GLN A 333 2.65 20.07 -2.27
C GLN A 333 4.05 19.45 -2.27
N THR A 334 5.01 20.09 -1.64
CA THR A 334 6.39 19.60 -1.44
C THR A 334 6.52 18.68 -0.23
N PHE A 335 5.43 18.42 0.47
CA PHE A 335 5.35 17.74 1.76
C PHE A 335 6.01 18.49 2.93
N ALA A 336 6.51 19.70 2.72
CA ALA A 336 6.94 20.60 3.80
C ALA A 336 5.73 21.12 4.58
N THR A 337 5.88 21.33 5.89
CA THR A 337 4.83 21.97 6.67
C THR A 337 4.74 23.47 6.35
N ARG A 338 3.50 24.02 6.36
CA ARG A 338 3.27 25.44 6.08
C ARG A 338 3.91 26.36 7.10
N LYS A 339 4.01 25.93 8.37
CA LYS A 339 4.54 26.72 9.48
C LYS A 339 6.06 26.61 9.63
N ASN A 340 6.63 25.44 9.38
CA ASN A 340 8.06 25.18 9.47
C ASN A 340 8.55 24.53 8.18
N PRO A 341 9.14 25.26 7.23
CA PRO A 341 9.58 24.73 5.95
C PRO A 341 10.78 23.77 6.06
N ASN A 342 11.40 23.61 7.24
CA ASN A 342 12.44 22.61 7.49
C ASN A 342 11.85 21.26 7.92
N LEU A 343 10.55 21.18 8.18
CA LEU A 343 9.88 19.96 8.61
C LEU A 343 9.01 19.41 7.48
N PHE A 344 9.34 18.21 7.02
CA PHE A 344 8.62 17.47 6.00
C PHE A 344 7.94 16.24 6.60
N PHE A 345 6.81 15.84 6.04
CA PHE A 345 6.15 14.58 6.34
C PHE A 345 6.05 13.73 5.09
N ALA A 346 6.12 12.39 5.23
CA ALA A 346 5.96 11.47 4.12
C ALA A 346 5.27 10.18 4.55
N GLY A 347 4.74 9.44 3.59
CA GLY A 347 4.06 8.19 3.82
C GLY A 347 2.57 8.35 4.14
N GLN A 348 1.96 7.24 4.51
CA GLN A 348 0.50 7.12 4.71
C GLN A 348 -0.07 8.16 5.70
N MET A 349 0.69 8.58 6.69
CA MET A 349 0.27 9.61 7.65
C MET A 349 -0.08 10.95 6.98
N THR A 350 0.39 11.23 5.77
CA THR A 350 0.04 12.43 5.01
C THR A 350 -1.29 12.33 4.26
N GLY A 351 -1.96 11.19 4.33
CA GLY A 351 -3.20 10.94 3.59
C GLY A 351 -2.99 10.38 2.18
N VAL A 352 -1.76 10.06 1.78
CA VAL A 352 -1.52 9.19 0.63
C VAL A 352 -1.74 7.74 1.06
N GLU A 353 -2.54 6.97 0.31
CA GLU A 353 -2.88 5.60 0.67
C GLU A 353 -2.24 4.62 -0.30
N GLY A 354 -1.52 3.63 0.24
CA GLY A 354 -0.85 2.57 -0.50
C GLY A 354 0.68 2.62 -0.42
N TYR A 355 1.31 1.48 -0.68
CA TYR A 355 2.77 1.32 -0.60
C TYR A 355 3.52 2.19 -1.60
N VAL A 356 3.05 2.20 -2.85
CA VAL A 356 3.68 2.96 -3.95
C VAL A 356 3.52 4.46 -3.70
N GLU A 357 2.32 4.88 -3.27
CA GLU A 357 2.02 6.27 -2.92
C GLU A 357 2.85 6.74 -1.73
N SER A 358 3.01 5.88 -0.71
CA SER A 358 3.86 6.19 0.44
C SER A 358 5.31 6.39 0.02
N ALA A 359 5.85 5.49 -0.79
CA ALA A 359 7.22 5.63 -1.33
C ALA A 359 7.36 6.89 -2.20
N ALA A 360 6.39 7.18 -3.09
CA ALA A 360 6.38 8.37 -3.92
C ALA A 360 6.39 9.67 -3.10
N SER A 361 5.65 9.72 -1.99
CA SER A 361 5.68 10.87 -1.07
C SER A 361 7.06 11.06 -0.43
N GLY A 362 7.71 9.96 -0.05
CA GLY A 362 9.10 9.97 0.45
C GLY A 362 10.09 10.48 -0.59
N LEU A 363 9.92 10.08 -1.86
CA LEU A 363 10.72 10.55 -2.98
C LEU A 363 10.59 12.07 -3.16
N VAL A 364 9.37 12.60 -3.19
CA VAL A 364 9.10 14.04 -3.34
C VAL A 364 9.63 14.83 -2.14
N ALA A 365 9.39 14.35 -0.91
CA ALA A 365 9.88 14.98 0.32
C ALA A 365 11.41 14.99 0.36
N GLY A 366 12.07 13.87 0.01
CA GLY A 366 13.52 13.75 -0.03
C GLY A 366 14.17 14.72 -1.01
N ILE A 367 13.63 14.84 -2.24
CA ILE A 367 14.09 15.80 -3.23
C ILE A 367 13.99 17.24 -2.69
N ASN A 368 12.86 17.60 -2.11
CA ASN A 368 12.61 18.96 -1.61
C ASN A 368 13.41 19.27 -0.34
N ALA A 369 13.66 18.28 0.50
CA ALA A 369 14.56 18.44 1.65
C ALA A 369 16.00 18.75 1.22
N VAL A 370 16.50 18.13 0.14
CA VAL A 370 17.82 18.47 -0.46
C VAL A 370 17.84 19.90 -0.97
N ARG A 371 16.81 20.29 -1.74
CA ARG A 371 16.74 21.67 -2.28
C ARG A 371 16.71 22.69 -1.15
N ARG A 372 15.95 22.40 -0.09
CA ARG A 372 15.92 23.23 1.12
C ARG A 372 17.29 23.31 1.79
N PHE A 373 18.00 22.18 1.89
CA PHE A 373 19.35 22.12 2.46
C PHE A 373 20.35 22.97 1.68
N ASN A 374 20.24 22.97 0.35
CA ASN A 374 21.10 23.77 -0.54
C ASN A 374 20.68 25.25 -0.63
N GLY A 375 19.59 25.67 0.03
CA GLY A 375 19.05 27.03 -0.10
C GLY A 375 18.38 27.29 -1.47
N GLU A 376 18.00 26.24 -2.19
CA GLU A 376 17.29 26.31 -3.46
C GLU A 376 15.76 26.38 -3.24
N SER A 377 15.03 26.90 -4.22
CA SER A 377 13.57 26.84 -4.22
C SER A 377 13.06 25.41 -4.31
N GLU A 378 12.06 25.06 -3.50
CA GLU A 378 11.37 23.79 -3.60
C GLU A 378 10.70 23.62 -4.98
N VAL A 379 10.55 22.38 -5.41
CA VAL A 379 9.91 22.02 -6.68
C VAL A 379 8.59 21.31 -6.47
N VAL A 380 7.58 21.71 -7.25
CA VAL A 380 6.27 21.12 -7.28
C VAL A 380 6.12 20.34 -8.57
N PHE A 381 5.94 19.02 -8.46
CA PHE A 381 5.73 18.18 -9.65
C PHE A 381 4.41 18.54 -10.36
N PRO A 382 4.38 18.47 -11.71
CA PRO A 382 3.20 18.84 -12.47
C PRO A 382 1.97 17.99 -12.10
N GLN A 383 0.80 18.61 -11.92
CA GLN A 383 -0.47 17.91 -11.71
C GLN A 383 -0.87 16.97 -12.86
N THR A 384 -0.25 17.12 -14.02
CA THR A 384 -0.43 16.24 -15.16
C THR A 384 0.24 14.87 -14.97
N THR A 385 1.08 14.71 -13.94
CA THR A 385 1.73 13.47 -13.53
C THR A 385 1.01 12.85 -12.32
N ALA A 386 1.15 11.55 -12.11
CA ALA A 386 0.59 10.86 -10.95
C ALA A 386 1.30 11.31 -9.65
N ILE A 387 2.64 11.44 -9.70
CA ILE A 387 3.47 11.89 -8.58
C ILE A 387 3.21 13.34 -8.17
N GLY A 388 2.74 14.19 -9.06
CA GLY A 388 2.35 15.58 -8.77
C GLY A 388 0.87 15.73 -8.38
N ALA A 389 -0.01 14.86 -8.91
CA ALA A 389 -1.44 14.88 -8.63
C ALA A 389 -1.78 14.47 -7.19
N LEU A 390 -1.05 13.50 -6.61
CA LEU A 390 -1.24 13.07 -5.22
C LEU A 390 -1.00 14.19 -4.21
N PRO A 391 0.17 14.83 -4.15
CA PRO A 391 0.40 15.94 -3.22
C PRO A 391 -0.55 17.11 -3.47
N HIS A 392 -0.96 17.35 -4.73
CA HIS A 392 -1.99 18.34 -5.01
C HIS A 392 -3.31 17.97 -4.32
N TYR A 393 -3.80 16.74 -4.48
CA TYR A 393 -5.04 16.27 -3.87
C TYR A 393 -5.01 16.42 -2.35
N ILE A 394 -3.98 15.91 -1.67
CA ILE A 394 -3.91 15.91 -0.20
C ILE A 394 -3.75 17.30 0.41
N THR A 395 -3.34 18.31 -0.37
CA THR A 395 -3.10 19.68 0.12
C THR A 395 -4.12 20.70 -0.33
N HIS A 396 -5.02 20.37 -1.28
CA HIS A 396 -6.04 21.28 -1.85
C HIS A 396 -7.47 20.78 -1.66
N THR A 397 -7.67 19.60 -1.11
CA THR A 397 -9.01 19.11 -0.74
C THR A 397 -9.51 19.91 0.48
N ASP A 398 -10.83 20.15 0.55
CA ASP A 398 -11.45 20.71 1.74
C ASP A 398 -11.20 19.77 2.94
N SER A 399 -10.60 20.29 4.01
CA SER A 399 -10.27 19.56 5.23
C SER A 399 -11.47 18.80 5.80
N LYS A 400 -12.70 19.35 5.73
CA LYS A 400 -13.91 18.70 6.22
C LYS A 400 -14.27 17.42 5.48
N HIS A 401 -13.83 17.30 4.24
CA HIS A 401 -14.10 16.17 3.34
C HIS A 401 -12.84 15.38 3.00
N PHE A 402 -11.71 15.75 3.60
CA PHE A 402 -10.44 15.10 3.35
C PHE A 402 -10.45 13.66 3.85
N GLN A 403 -10.05 12.75 2.97
CA GLN A 403 -9.84 11.34 3.26
C GLN A 403 -8.56 10.86 2.57
N PRO A 404 -7.86 9.87 3.13
CA PRO A 404 -6.74 9.23 2.46
C PRO A 404 -7.12 8.76 1.05
N MET A 405 -6.19 8.85 0.11
CA MET A 405 -6.46 8.59 -1.30
C MET A 405 -5.35 7.77 -1.96
N ASN A 406 -5.76 6.71 -2.65
CA ASN A 406 -4.90 6.03 -3.62
C ASN A 406 -4.80 6.87 -4.89
N VAL A 407 -3.66 6.79 -5.57
CA VAL A 407 -3.53 7.37 -6.90
C VAL A 407 -4.57 6.79 -7.86
N ASN A 408 -5.27 7.67 -8.57
CA ASN A 408 -6.26 7.31 -9.58
C ASN A 408 -6.30 8.39 -10.67
N PHE A 409 -6.82 8.03 -11.86
CA PHE A 409 -6.86 8.97 -12.96
C PHE A 409 -7.80 10.17 -12.74
N GLY A 410 -8.71 10.09 -11.75
CA GLY A 410 -9.63 11.18 -11.41
C GLY A 410 -8.98 12.36 -10.69
N ILE A 411 -7.82 12.16 -10.05
CA ILE A 411 -7.06 13.23 -9.41
C ILE A 411 -5.98 13.84 -10.33
N ILE A 412 -5.63 13.16 -11.42
CA ILE A 412 -4.68 13.67 -12.42
C ILE A 412 -5.40 14.72 -13.29
N LYS A 413 -4.75 15.86 -13.53
CA LYS A 413 -5.31 16.94 -14.37
C LYS A 413 -5.86 16.37 -15.69
N GLU A 414 -7.06 16.76 -16.07
CA GLU A 414 -7.71 16.30 -17.31
C GLU A 414 -6.91 16.63 -18.57
N LEU A 415 -7.15 15.85 -19.64
CA LEU A 415 -6.61 16.13 -20.95
C LEU A 415 -7.29 17.38 -21.52
N GLU A 416 -6.52 18.22 -22.20
CA GLU A 416 -7.04 19.33 -22.98
C GLU A 416 -7.58 18.81 -24.32
N GLY A 417 -8.65 19.43 -24.81
CA GLY A 417 -9.24 19.09 -26.11
C GLY A 417 -10.50 18.19 -26.04
N PRO A 418 -10.90 17.54 -27.14
CA PRO A 418 -12.09 16.73 -27.18
C PRO A 418 -12.01 15.50 -26.25
N ARG A 419 -13.12 15.18 -25.58
CA ARG A 419 -13.22 14.05 -24.67
C ARG A 419 -13.04 12.72 -25.41
N ILE A 420 -12.02 11.95 -25.05
CA ILE A 420 -11.81 10.59 -25.50
C ILE A 420 -12.85 9.70 -24.79
N ARG A 421 -13.73 9.03 -25.57
CA ARG A 421 -14.83 8.22 -25.02
C ARG A 421 -14.36 6.86 -24.52
N ASP A 422 -13.47 6.21 -25.26
CA ASP A 422 -12.91 4.93 -24.82
C ASP A 422 -12.04 5.13 -23.59
N LYS A 423 -12.32 4.33 -22.55
CA LYS A 423 -11.68 4.45 -21.25
C LYS A 423 -10.19 4.09 -21.32
N LYS A 424 -9.86 3.07 -22.10
CA LYS A 424 -8.47 2.59 -22.22
C LYS A 424 -7.63 3.59 -22.97
N GLU A 425 -8.11 4.05 -24.14
CA GLU A 425 -7.43 5.09 -24.93
C GLU A 425 -7.23 6.38 -24.14
N ARG A 426 -8.23 6.79 -23.36
CA ARG A 426 -8.14 7.96 -22.48
C ARG A 426 -7.03 7.80 -21.43
N TYR A 427 -6.94 6.64 -20.79
CA TYR A 427 -5.92 6.39 -19.76
C TYR A 427 -4.51 6.28 -20.38
N GLU A 428 -4.38 5.70 -21.57
CA GLU A 428 -3.14 5.68 -22.33
C GLU A 428 -2.69 7.11 -22.72
N ALA A 429 -3.61 7.95 -23.14
CA ALA A 429 -3.32 9.34 -23.47
C ALA A 429 -2.87 10.16 -22.25
N ILE A 430 -3.54 9.97 -21.07
CA ILE A 430 -3.15 10.61 -19.81
C ILE A 430 -1.75 10.15 -19.41
N ALA A 431 -1.46 8.86 -19.47
CA ALA A 431 -0.15 8.31 -19.10
C ALA A 431 0.96 8.82 -20.03
N THR A 432 0.72 8.85 -21.35
CA THR A 432 1.67 9.37 -22.32
C THR A 432 2.00 10.84 -22.06
N ARG A 433 0.99 11.67 -21.82
CA ARG A 433 1.18 13.09 -21.45
C ARG A 433 1.95 13.22 -20.13
N ALA A 434 1.58 12.46 -19.11
CA ALA A 434 2.22 12.51 -17.80
C ALA A 434 3.72 12.22 -17.88
N LEU A 435 4.10 11.16 -18.59
CA LEU A 435 5.52 10.80 -18.77
C LEU A 435 6.30 11.84 -19.56
N LYS A 436 5.67 12.46 -20.58
CA LYS A 436 6.29 13.55 -21.34
C LYS A 436 6.46 14.81 -20.49
N ASP A 437 5.49 15.15 -19.65
CA ASP A 437 5.55 16.31 -18.78
C ASP A 437 6.56 16.11 -17.65
N LEU A 438 6.67 14.89 -17.11
CA LEU A 438 7.73 14.54 -16.18
C LEU A 438 9.12 14.69 -16.80
N GLU A 439 9.31 14.18 -18.01
CA GLU A 439 10.60 14.28 -18.72
C GLU A 439 10.98 15.75 -18.95
N LYS A 440 10.05 16.58 -19.38
CA LYS A 440 10.30 18.03 -19.50
C LYS A 440 10.67 18.64 -18.16
N PHE A 441 9.96 18.29 -17.08
CA PHE A 441 10.21 18.81 -15.74
C PHE A 441 11.61 18.45 -15.22
N LEU A 442 12.11 17.26 -15.53
CA LEU A 442 13.44 16.81 -15.13
C LEU A 442 14.59 17.43 -15.93
N ASN A 443 14.30 17.96 -17.13
CA ASN A 443 15.30 18.61 -18.00
C ASN A 443 15.37 20.14 -17.78
N TYR A 444 14.58 20.68 -16.86
CA TYR A 444 14.64 22.07 -16.38
C TYR A 444 15.39 22.13 -15.03
#